data_f921ab90b105b8f717009242278dd405
#
_entry.id   f921ab90b105b8f717009242278dd405
#
_cell.length_a   1.000
_cell.length_b   1.000
_cell.length_c   1.000
_cell.angle_alpha   90.00
_cell.angle_beta   90.00
_cell.angle_gamma   90.00
#
_symmetry.space_group_name_H-M   'P 1'
#
loop_
_entity.id
_entity.type
_entity.pdbx_description
1 polymer ?
#
loop_
_entity_poly.entity_id
_entity_poly.type
_entity_poly.pdbx_seq_one_letter_code
_entity_poly.pdbx_strand_id
1 'polypeptide(L)'
;MNTTNTLTLGKAYIVDGKPMVLRSVENGRFMFTDGRYGFGRTLGRRASDVEILNNLKVAEGVNPQDILDARDKSASAMASHMRAK
;
A
#
# COMPACT_ATOMS: atom_id res chain seq x y z
N MET A 1 13.75 -19.68 -4.96
CA MET A 1 13.37 -19.35 -4.65
C MET A 1 12.65 -18.50 -4.57
N ASN A 2 12.02 -18.09 -4.41
CA ASN A 2 11.35 -17.37 -4.39
C ASN A 2 11.02 -16.60 -3.62
N THR A 3 10.78 -16.18 -3.22
CA THR A 3 10.86 -15.60 -2.50
C THR A 3 10.37 -14.55 -2.11
N THR A 4 9.89 -14.08 -2.61
CA THR A 4 9.43 -12.96 -2.48
C THR A 4 8.35 -12.84 -1.84
N ASN A 5 7.79 -13.57 -1.67
CA ASN A 5 6.67 -13.48 -1.26
C ASN A 5 6.43 -13.43 0.09
N THR A 6 7.27 -12.94 0.87
CA THR A 6 7.10 -12.79 2.24
C THR A 6 6.65 -11.43 2.64
N LEU A 7 5.99 -10.72 1.79
CA LEU A 7 5.43 -9.42 2.15
C LEU A 7 4.30 -9.60 3.17
N THR A 8 4.26 -8.71 4.13
CA THR A 8 3.32 -8.82 5.25
C THR A 8 2.25 -7.73 5.15
N LEU A 9 1.01 -8.14 5.24
CA LEU A 9 -0.09 -7.17 5.27
C LEU A 9 0.08 -6.26 6.48
N GLY A 10 -0.16 -5.00 6.26
CA GLY A 10 -0.05 -4.03 7.34
C GLY A 10 1.35 -3.52 7.58
N LYS A 11 2.31 -3.93 6.78
CA LYS A 11 3.69 -3.47 6.95
C LYS A 11 4.01 -2.43 5.90
N ALA A 12 4.87 -1.49 6.25
CA ALA A 12 5.25 -0.42 5.33
C ALA A 12 6.49 -0.79 4.54
N TYR A 13 6.43 -0.52 3.24
CA TYR A 13 7.53 -0.80 2.32
C TYR A 13 7.79 0.45 1.49
N ILE A 14 8.97 0.55 0.92
CA ILE A 14 9.27 1.64 0.01
C ILE A 14 8.82 1.22 -1.39
N VAL A 15 7.82 1.90 -1.90
CA VAL A 15 7.28 1.61 -3.23
C VAL A 15 7.37 2.89 -4.04
N ASP A 16 8.04 2.83 -5.18
CA ASP A 16 8.26 4.01 -6.03
C ASP A 16 8.91 5.15 -5.26
N GLY A 17 9.80 4.81 -4.34
CA GLY A 17 10.52 5.81 -3.57
C GLY A 17 9.75 6.42 -2.41
N LYS A 18 8.57 5.89 -2.10
CA LYS A 18 7.75 6.41 -1.02
C LYS A 18 7.35 5.31 -0.06
N PRO A 19 7.19 5.62 1.22
CA PRO A 19 6.68 4.60 2.15
C PRO A 19 5.20 4.38 1.89
N MET A 20 4.84 3.12 1.70
CA MET A 20 3.45 2.72 1.50
C MET A 20 3.19 1.45 2.28
N VAL A 21 1.96 1.26 2.71
CA VAL A 21 1.57 0.08 3.48
C VAL A 21 0.83 -0.89 2.58
N LEU A 22 1.20 -2.16 2.68
CA LEU A 22 0.49 -3.21 1.95
C LEU A 22 -0.84 -3.44 2.66
N ARG A 23 -1.93 -3.00 2.04
CA ARG A 23 -3.22 -3.08 2.69
C ARG A 23 -4.06 -4.28 2.28
N SER A 24 -3.80 -4.86 1.12
CA SER A 24 -4.53 -6.07 0.73
C SER A 24 -3.82 -6.78 -0.41
N VAL A 25 -4.11 -8.07 -0.52
CA VAL A 25 -3.61 -8.89 -1.62
C VAL A 25 -4.81 -9.66 -2.14
N GLU A 26 -5.14 -9.43 -3.41
CA GLU A 26 -6.29 -10.07 -4.02
C GLU A 26 -5.94 -10.56 -5.40
N ASN A 27 -6.14 -11.85 -5.63
CA ASN A 27 -5.91 -12.42 -6.96
C ASN A 27 -4.54 -12.07 -7.56
N GLY A 28 -3.52 -12.10 -6.72
CA GLY A 28 -2.18 -11.80 -7.18
C GLY A 28 -1.88 -10.32 -7.31
N ARG A 29 -2.78 -9.46 -6.85
CA ARG A 29 -2.56 -8.03 -6.86
C ARG A 29 -2.25 -7.55 -5.47
N PHE A 30 -1.13 -6.85 -5.34
CA PHE A 30 -0.68 -6.33 -4.06
C PHE A 30 -1.01 -4.84 -4.03
N MET A 31 -1.92 -4.46 -3.15
CA MET A 31 -2.42 -3.09 -3.10
C MET A 31 -1.78 -2.33 -1.96
N PHE A 32 -1.06 -1.26 -2.32
CA PHE A 32 -0.37 -0.43 -1.35
C PHE A 32 -1.05 0.93 -1.25
N THR A 33 -1.05 1.51 -0.06
CA THR A 33 -1.60 2.84 0.15
C THR A 33 -0.54 3.77 0.72
N ASP A 34 -0.58 5.03 0.30
CA ASP A 34 0.34 6.03 0.81
C ASP A 34 -0.31 6.90 1.89
N GLY A 35 -1.52 6.54 2.31
CA GLY A 35 -2.23 7.32 3.32
C GLY A 35 -3.30 8.22 2.76
N ARG A 36 -3.53 8.20 1.45
CA ARG A 36 -4.61 8.96 0.84
C ARG A 36 -5.58 8.01 0.18
N TYR A 37 -6.84 8.25 0.42
CA TYR A 37 -7.87 7.39 -0.14
C TYR A 37 -7.89 7.53 -1.66
N GLY A 38 -7.87 6.40 -2.34
CA GLY A 38 -7.90 6.41 -3.79
C GLY A 38 -6.53 6.55 -4.45
N PHE A 39 -5.50 6.72 -3.64
CA PHE A 39 -4.15 6.82 -4.15
C PHE A 39 -3.31 5.65 -3.65
N GLY A 40 -2.25 5.35 -4.34
CA GLY A 40 -1.39 4.27 -3.95
C GLY A 40 -0.88 3.55 -5.18
N ARG A 41 -0.52 2.30 -5.01
CA ARG A 41 0.08 1.53 -6.07
C ARG A 41 -0.44 0.10 -6.03
N THR A 42 -0.77 -0.45 -7.16
CA THR A 42 -1.15 -1.85 -7.26
C THR A 42 -0.12 -2.58 -8.11
N LEU A 43 0.48 -3.61 -7.56
CA LEU A 43 1.46 -4.43 -8.26
C LEU A 43 0.87 -5.81 -8.47
N GLY A 44 0.92 -6.29 -9.68
CA GLY A 44 0.28 -7.55 -10.03
C GLY A 44 1.26 -8.62 -10.45
N ARG A 45 0.84 -9.43 -11.41
CA ARG A 45 1.60 -10.61 -11.80
C ARG A 45 2.52 -10.39 -12.98
N ARG A 46 2.53 -9.21 -13.57
CA ARG A 46 3.40 -8.97 -14.70
C ARG A 46 4.85 -9.09 -14.26
N ALA A 47 5.71 -9.51 -15.19
CA ALA A 47 7.11 -9.73 -14.86
C ALA A 47 7.75 -8.48 -14.24
N SER A 48 7.39 -7.28 -14.74
CA SER A 48 7.94 -6.05 -14.20
C SER A 48 7.46 -5.81 -12.78
N ASP A 49 6.20 -6.14 -12.49
CA ASP A 49 5.66 -5.98 -11.14
C ASP A 49 6.30 -6.97 -10.18
N VAL A 50 6.51 -8.19 -10.64
CA VAL A 50 7.13 -9.22 -9.81
C VAL A 50 8.55 -8.80 -9.43
N GLU A 51 9.25 -8.20 -10.38
CA GLU A 51 10.60 -7.73 -10.10
C GLU A 51 10.60 -6.65 -9.03
N ILE A 52 9.63 -5.73 -9.10
CA ILE A 52 9.50 -4.69 -8.08
C ILE A 52 9.21 -5.32 -6.73
N LEU A 53 8.26 -6.26 -6.71
CA LEU A 53 7.88 -6.92 -5.45
C LEU A 53 9.05 -7.67 -4.83
N ASN A 54 9.89 -8.28 -5.66
CA ASN A 54 11.04 -9.00 -5.18
C ASN A 54 12.11 -8.11 -4.57
N ASN A 55 12.09 -6.84 -4.90
CA ASN A 55 13.11 -5.91 -4.46
C ASN A 55 12.61 -4.83 -3.51
N LEU A 56 11.42 -5.00 -2.98
CA LEU A 56 10.88 -4.01 -2.04
C LEU A 56 11.67 -4.03 -0.75
N LYS A 57 11.91 -2.84 -0.23
CA LYS A 57 12.59 -2.67 1.04
C LYS A 57 11.60 -2.21 2.08
N VAL A 58 11.83 -2.62 3.31
CA VAL A 58 10.98 -2.19 4.42
C VAL A 58 11.23 -0.70 4.66
N ALA A 59 10.15 0.04 4.88
CA ALA A 59 10.25 1.47 5.18
C ALA A 59 10.52 1.61 6.68
N GLU A 60 11.79 1.78 7.02
CA GLU A 60 12.18 1.89 8.42
C GLU A 60 11.88 3.28 8.94
N GLY A 61 11.56 3.36 10.22
CA GLY A 61 11.26 4.65 10.81
C GLY A 61 9.85 5.14 10.53
N VAL A 62 9.06 4.35 9.85
CA VAL A 62 7.69 4.71 9.50
C VAL A 62 6.74 3.80 10.27
N ASN A 63 5.74 4.38 10.91
CA ASN A 63 4.73 3.59 11.60
C ASN A 63 3.61 3.28 10.59
N PRO A 64 3.44 2.01 10.21
CA PRO A 64 2.41 1.66 9.23
C PRO A 64 1.02 2.07 9.67
N GLN A 65 0.75 2.04 10.97
CA GLN A 65 -0.57 2.39 11.46
C GLN A 65 -0.91 3.84 11.17
N ASP A 66 0.10 4.72 11.21
CA ASP A 66 -0.13 6.14 10.91
C ASP A 66 -0.61 6.32 9.47
N ILE A 67 -0.04 5.55 8.56
CA ILE A 67 -0.44 5.62 7.16
C ILE A 67 -1.87 5.09 6.99
N LEU A 68 -2.18 3.98 7.65
CA LEU A 68 -3.52 3.42 7.56
C LEU A 68 -4.55 4.34 8.20
N ASP A 69 -4.21 4.98 9.30
CA ASP A 69 -5.11 5.92 9.96
C ASP A 69 -5.34 7.15 9.07
N ALA A 70 -4.31 7.62 8.42
CA ALA A 70 -4.44 8.75 7.52
C ALA A 70 -5.35 8.40 6.35
N ARG A 71 -5.25 7.18 5.84
CA ARG A 71 -6.12 6.73 4.75
C ARG A 71 -7.58 6.67 5.22
N ASP A 72 -7.80 6.18 6.43
CA ASP A 72 -9.15 6.10 6.96
C ASP A 72 -9.74 7.48 7.15
N LYS A 73 -8.95 8.43 7.62
CA LYS A 73 -9.41 9.79 7.75
C LYS A 73 -9.72 10.40 6.40
N SER A 74 -8.90 10.14 5.42
CA SER A 74 -9.11 10.64 4.08
C SER A 74 -10.40 10.08 3.49
N ALA A 75 -10.65 8.79 3.70
CA ALA A 75 -11.87 8.16 3.23
C ALA A 75 -13.10 8.76 3.90
N SER A 76 -13.03 9.01 5.21
CA SER A 76 -14.12 9.60 5.95
C SER A 76 -14.40 11.02 5.48
N ALA A 77 -13.35 11.78 5.25
CA ALA A 77 -13.50 13.14 4.77
C ALA A 77 -14.17 13.18 3.40
N MET A 78 -13.80 12.26 2.52
CA MET A 78 -14.44 12.17 1.22
C MET A 78 -15.89 11.81 1.36
N ALA A 79 -16.21 10.84 2.21
CA ALA A 79 -17.58 10.42 2.39
C ALA A 79 -18.43 11.54 2.97
N SER A 80 -17.88 12.25 3.95
CA SER A 80 -18.59 13.38 4.55
C SER A 80 -18.82 14.47 3.54
N HIS A 81 -17.81 14.77 2.75
CA HIS A 81 -17.93 15.80 1.73
C HIS A 81 -19.04 15.45 0.72
N MET A 82 -19.05 14.20 0.29
CA MET A 82 -20.06 13.76 -0.65
C MET A 82 -21.45 13.77 -0.05
N ARG A 83 -21.55 13.50 1.26
CA ARG A 83 -22.84 13.49 1.86
C ARG A 83 -23.37 14.84 2.15
N ALA A 84 -22.53 15.79 2.28
CA ALA A 84 -22.95 17.15 2.57
C ALA A 84 -23.74 17.75 1.44
N LYS A 85 -23.91 17.07 0.38
CA LYS A 85 -24.72 17.60 -0.66
C LYS A 85 -26.09 17.24 -0.43
#